data_f70a5a8cba51234c315ff91a9a6b99c4
#
_entry.id   f70a5a8cba51234c315ff91a9a6b99c4
#
_cell.length_a   1.000
_cell.length_b   1.000
_cell.length_c   1.000
_cell.angle_alpha   90.00
_cell.angle_beta   90.00
_cell.angle_gamma   90.00
#
_symmetry.space_group_name_H-M   'P 1'
#
loop_
_entity.id
_entity.type
_entity.pdbx_description
1 polymer ?
#
loop_
_entity_poly.entity_id
_entity_poly.type
_entity_poly.pdbx_seq_one_letter_code
_entity_poly.pdbx_strand_id
1 'polypeptide(L)'
;MPAQELLSLTIKVVDARLVSVFDARELELVIAGTAEIDLGDWRTNTEYRGGYHDSHIVVRWFWTAVERFNNEQRLRLLQFVTGTSSIPYEGFASLRGSNGPRRFCVEKWGKITALPRAHTCFNRLDLPPYSSFSMLCEKLLTAVEETSTFGLE
;
A
#
# COMPACT_ATOMS: atom_id res chain seq x y z
N MET A 1 -24.50 26.55 -20.03
CA MET A 1 -23.18 26.22 -19.53
C MET A 1 -22.72 24.89 -20.10
N PRO A 2 -21.51 24.83 -20.64
CA PRO A 2 -20.96 23.56 -21.11
C PRO A 2 -20.89 22.51 -19.99
N ALA A 3 -21.05 21.27 -20.38
CA ALA A 3 -21.07 20.17 -19.41
C ALA A 3 -19.79 20.10 -18.58
N GLN A 4 -18.65 20.38 -19.18
CA GLN A 4 -17.37 20.38 -18.48
C GLN A 4 -17.25 21.49 -17.46
N GLU A 5 -17.73 22.67 -17.81
CA GLU A 5 -17.76 23.77 -16.85
C GLU A 5 -18.76 23.51 -15.76
N LEU A 6 -19.89 22.90 -16.11
CA LEU A 6 -20.88 22.50 -15.12
C LEU A 6 -20.29 21.47 -14.17
N LEU A 7 -19.55 20.50 -14.70
CA LEU A 7 -18.90 19.49 -13.89
C LEU A 7 -17.83 20.11 -12.98
N SER A 8 -17.01 20.99 -13.53
CA SER A 8 -15.98 21.69 -12.77
C SER A 8 -16.59 22.58 -11.69
N LEU A 9 -17.62 23.35 -12.05
CA LEU A 9 -18.34 24.18 -11.10
C LEU A 9 -19.10 23.34 -10.09
N THR A 10 -19.65 22.21 -10.54
CA THR A 10 -20.31 21.27 -9.65
C THR A 10 -19.34 20.74 -8.63
N ILE A 11 -18.13 20.41 -9.04
CA ILE A 11 -17.08 19.99 -8.10
C ILE A 11 -16.79 21.10 -7.10
N LYS A 12 -16.70 22.35 -7.57
CA LYS A 12 -16.39 23.49 -6.70
C LYS A 12 -17.57 23.91 -5.82
N VAL A 13 -18.75 23.97 -6.40
CA VAL A 13 -19.94 24.46 -5.71
C VAL A 13 -20.62 23.37 -4.92
N VAL A 14 -20.69 22.17 -5.51
CA VAL A 14 -21.35 21.03 -4.90
C VAL A 14 -20.47 20.31 -3.90
N ASP A 15 -19.16 20.53 -3.98
CA ASP A 15 -18.21 19.95 -3.03
C ASP A 15 -18.58 20.28 -1.59
N ALA A 16 -19.00 21.51 -1.34
CA ALA A 16 -19.41 21.91 0.01
C ALA A 16 -20.57 21.05 0.52
N ARG A 17 -21.48 20.69 -0.37
CA ARG A 17 -22.62 19.84 -0.02
C ARG A 17 -22.21 18.39 0.10
N LEU A 18 -21.37 17.91 -0.83
CA LEU A 18 -20.87 16.53 -0.78
C LEU A 18 -20.00 16.31 0.44
N VAL A 19 -19.15 17.27 0.76
CA VAL A 19 -18.31 17.20 1.95
C VAL A 19 -19.15 17.18 3.21
N SER A 20 -20.26 17.90 3.23
CA SER A 20 -21.15 17.91 4.39
C SER A 20 -21.94 16.62 4.53
N VAL A 21 -22.12 15.85 3.44
CA VAL A 21 -22.80 14.56 3.46
C VAL A 21 -21.88 13.45 3.93
N PHE A 22 -20.60 13.51 3.55
CA PHE A 22 -19.61 12.54 3.99
C PHE A 22 -19.15 12.86 5.40
N ASP A 23 -18.93 11.82 6.20
CA ASP A 23 -18.22 12.03 7.45
C ASP A 23 -16.70 12.19 7.14
N ALA A 24 -15.92 12.63 8.13
CA ALA A 24 -14.50 12.89 7.95
C ALA A 24 -13.74 11.64 7.49
N ARG A 25 -14.19 10.48 7.91
CA ARG A 25 -13.60 9.20 7.58
C ARG A 25 -13.80 8.84 6.12
N GLU A 26 -14.99 9.03 5.60
CA GLU A 26 -15.29 8.76 4.20
C GLU A 26 -14.51 9.69 3.28
N LEU A 27 -14.41 10.95 3.67
CA LEU A 27 -13.64 11.94 2.91
C LEU A 27 -12.16 11.56 2.88
N GLU A 28 -11.62 11.12 4.00
CA GLU A 28 -10.24 10.67 4.09
C GLU A 28 -9.97 9.49 3.14
N LEU A 29 -10.88 8.51 3.11
CA LEU A 29 -10.76 7.37 2.21
C LEU A 29 -10.82 7.78 0.74
N VAL A 30 -11.69 8.71 0.38
CA VAL A 30 -11.80 9.22 -0.97
C VAL A 30 -10.51 9.92 -1.39
N ILE A 31 -9.97 10.76 -0.52
CA ILE A 31 -8.71 11.47 -0.78
C ILE A 31 -7.56 10.49 -0.91
N ALA A 32 -7.45 9.53 0.00
CA ALA A 32 -6.40 8.52 -0.04
C ALA A 32 -6.50 7.66 -1.29
N GLY A 33 -7.72 7.31 -1.72
CA GLY A 33 -7.94 6.50 -2.91
C GLY A 33 -7.57 7.20 -4.21
N THR A 34 -7.53 8.53 -4.22
CA THR A 34 -7.14 9.32 -5.38
C THR A 34 -5.67 9.73 -5.36
N ALA A 35 -5.01 9.59 -4.21
CA ALA A 35 -3.60 9.93 -4.09
C ALA A 35 -2.75 8.95 -4.89
N GLU A 36 -1.84 9.47 -5.68
CA GLU A 36 -0.91 8.66 -6.45
C GLU A 36 0.30 8.31 -5.60
N ILE A 37 0.64 7.03 -5.57
CA ILE A 37 1.79 6.56 -4.79
C ILE A 37 3.04 6.63 -5.65
N ASP A 38 4.07 7.29 -5.14
CA ASP A 38 5.37 7.35 -5.81
C ASP A 38 6.12 6.04 -5.53
N LEU A 39 6.11 5.14 -6.53
CA LEU A 39 6.76 3.83 -6.41
C LEU A 39 8.27 3.93 -6.29
N GLY A 40 8.87 4.91 -6.94
CA GLY A 40 10.31 5.15 -6.85
C GLY A 40 10.72 5.52 -5.43
N ASP A 41 9.97 6.40 -4.81
CA ASP A 41 10.20 6.79 -3.43
C ASP A 41 9.99 5.61 -2.47
N TRP A 42 8.94 4.83 -2.69
CA TRP A 42 8.66 3.65 -1.87
C TRP A 42 9.82 2.65 -1.94
N ARG A 43 10.23 2.28 -3.14
CA ARG A 43 11.32 1.32 -3.36
C ARG A 43 12.65 1.82 -2.81
N THR A 44 12.97 3.08 -3.06
CA THR A 44 14.22 3.68 -2.61
C THR A 44 14.34 3.68 -1.09
N ASN A 45 13.22 3.82 -0.39
CA ASN A 45 13.16 3.89 1.06
C ASN A 45 12.75 2.57 1.72
N THR A 46 12.89 1.45 1.01
CA THR A 46 12.61 0.12 1.54
C THR A 46 13.89 -0.56 1.95
N GLU A 47 13.88 -1.16 3.13
CA GLU A 47 14.98 -1.97 3.64
C GLU A 47 14.71 -3.45 3.39
N TYR A 48 15.76 -4.25 3.33
CA TYR A 48 15.65 -5.70 3.10
C TYR A 48 16.41 -6.46 4.17
N ARG A 49 15.89 -7.62 4.54
CA ARG A 49 16.48 -8.48 5.57
C ARG A 49 16.36 -9.96 5.20
N GLY A 50 17.10 -10.80 5.92
CA GLY A 50 17.01 -12.25 5.77
C GLY A 50 17.62 -12.80 4.51
N GLY A 51 18.46 -12.04 3.85
CA GLY A 51 19.08 -12.44 2.58
C GLY A 51 18.48 -11.75 1.36
N TYR A 52 17.40 -11.00 1.52
CA TYR A 52 16.86 -10.19 0.44
C TYR A 52 17.71 -8.92 0.26
N HIS A 53 17.74 -8.44 -0.96
CA HIS A 53 18.39 -7.19 -1.36
C HIS A 53 17.70 -6.70 -2.62
N ASP A 54 18.00 -5.48 -3.03
CA ASP A 54 17.30 -4.84 -4.16
C ASP A 54 17.43 -5.63 -5.47
N SER A 55 18.51 -6.37 -5.64
CA SER A 55 18.74 -7.16 -6.86
C SER A 55 18.27 -8.61 -6.78
N HIS A 56 17.74 -9.03 -5.63
CA HIS A 56 17.23 -10.41 -5.46
C HIS A 56 16.02 -10.62 -6.37
N ILE A 57 15.94 -11.80 -6.99
CA ILE A 57 14.89 -12.07 -7.98
C ILE A 57 13.48 -11.95 -7.38
N VAL A 58 13.28 -12.42 -6.15
CA VAL A 58 11.97 -12.33 -5.49
C VAL A 58 11.61 -10.88 -5.18
N VAL A 59 12.58 -10.07 -4.78
CA VAL A 59 12.39 -8.65 -4.54
C VAL A 59 12.02 -7.92 -5.82
N ARG A 60 12.67 -8.26 -6.92
CA ARG A 60 12.36 -7.69 -8.23
C ARG A 60 10.94 -8.06 -8.67
N TRP A 61 10.55 -9.31 -8.44
CA TRP A 61 9.18 -9.76 -8.70
C TRP A 61 8.17 -9.01 -7.84
N PHE A 62 8.50 -8.79 -6.57
CA PHE A 62 7.64 -8.04 -5.66
C PHE A 62 7.36 -6.63 -6.21
N TRP A 63 8.40 -5.91 -6.59
CA TRP A 63 8.23 -4.54 -7.12
C TRP A 63 7.52 -4.54 -8.48
N THR A 64 7.75 -5.54 -9.31
CA THR A 64 7.02 -5.68 -10.57
C THR A 64 5.52 -5.91 -10.30
N ALA A 65 5.19 -6.70 -9.31
CA ALA A 65 3.80 -6.92 -8.91
C ALA A 65 3.16 -5.62 -8.43
N VAL A 66 3.85 -4.89 -7.56
CA VAL A 66 3.38 -3.60 -7.04
C VAL A 66 3.17 -2.60 -8.17
N GLU A 67 4.07 -2.58 -9.14
CA GLU A 67 3.94 -1.73 -10.33
C GLU A 67 2.69 -2.06 -11.14
N ARG A 68 2.35 -3.34 -11.25
CA ARG A 68 1.16 -3.80 -11.98
C ARG A 68 -0.13 -3.63 -11.20
N PHE A 69 -0.07 -3.49 -9.90
CA PHE A 69 -1.25 -3.25 -9.08
C PHE A 69 -1.87 -1.90 -9.43
N ASN A 70 -3.20 -1.82 -9.30
CA ASN A 70 -3.87 -0.53 -9.35
C ASN A 70 -3.64 0.22 -8.02
N ASN A 71 -4.05 1.49 -7.98
CA ASN A 71 -3.81 2.32 -6.79
C ASN A 71 -4.50 1.76 -5.54
N GLU A 72 -5.68 1.21 -5.68
CA GLU A 72 -6.41 0.60 -4.58
C GLU A 72 -5.65 -0.60 -4.00
N GLN A 73 -5.12 -1.46 -4.85
CA GLN A 73 -4.34 -2.63 -4.43
C GLN A 73 -3.05 -2.20 -3.72
N ARG A 74 -2.39 -1.16 -4.22
CA ARG A 74 -1.19 -0.61 -3.58
C ARG A 74 -1.50 -0.08 -2.19
N LEU A 75 -2.61 0.63 -2.04
CA LEU A 75 -3.03 1.15 -0.73
C LEU A 75 -3.37 0.02 0.23
N ARG A 76 -4.01 -1.04 -0.26
CA ARG A 76 -4.30 -2.22 0.57
C ARG A 76 -3.03 -2.92 1.02
N LEU A 77 -2.05 -3.04 0.14
CA LEU A 77 -0.76 -3.61 0.49
C LEU A 77 -0.08 -2.76 1.55
N LEU A 78 -0.06 -1.45 1.37
CA LEU A 78 0.53 -0.53 2.32
C LEU A 78 -0.16 -0.66 3.69
N GLN A 79 -1.48 -0.69 3.71
CA GLN A 79 -2.26 -0.86 4.93
C GLN A 79 -1.99 -2.22 5.58
N PHE A 80 -1.86 -3.27 4.78
CA PHE A 80 -1.54 -4.61 5.27
C PHE A 80 -0.21 -4.62 6.03
N VAL A 81 0.80 -3.95 5.49
CA VAL A 81 2.15 -3.98 6.06
C VAL A 81 2.34 -2.95 7.18
N THR A 82 1.76 -1.76 7.03
CA THR A 82 2.01 -0.65 7.95
C THR A 82 0.86 -0.37 8.91
N GLY A 83 -0.31 -0.93 8.65
CA GLY A 83 -1.50 -0.67 9.45
C GLY A 83 -2.21 0.63 9.06
N THR A 84 -1.69 1.38 8.11
CA THR A 84 -2.30 2.62 7.65
C THR A 84 -2.18 2.77 6.13
N SER A 85 -3.18 3.37 5.51
CA SER A 85 -3.13 3.74 4.10
C SER A 85 -2.59 5.15 3.88
N SER A 86 -2.26 5.86 4.95
CA SER A 86 -1.76 7.22 4.88
C SER A 86 -0.24 7.23 4.70
N ILE A 87 0.21 7.84 3.61
CA ILE A 87 1.63 8.06 3.36
C ILE A 87 2.01 9.37 4.03
N PRO A 88 3.14 9.43 4.77
CA PRO A 88 3.60 10.70 5.33
C PRO A 88 3.77 11.74 4.25
N TYR A 89 3.47 12.99 4.58
CA TYR A 89 3.62 14.11 3.66
C TYR A 89 5.04 14.19 3.07
N GLU A 90 6.03 13.87 3.88
CA GLU A 90 7.45 13.88 3.46
C GLU A 90 7.85 12.64 2.67
N GLY A 91 6.94 11.68 2.47
CA GLY A 91 7.21 10.48 1.71
C GLY A 91 7.56 9.26 2.55
N PHE A 92 8.00 8.21 1.88
CA PHE A 92 8.27 6.92 2.54
C PHE A 92 9.48 6.94 3.48
N ALA A 93 10.37 7.88 3.31
CA ALA A 93 11.51 8.04 4.21
C ALA A 93 11.08 8.39 5.64
N SER A 94 9.89 8.95 5.79
CA SER A 94 9.36 9.41 7.08
C SER A 94 8.35 8.46 7.70
N LEU A 95 8.23 7.23 7.19
CA LEU A 95 7.36 6.22 7.80
C LEU A 95 7.76 5.96 9.24
N ARG A 96 6.75 5.77 10.08
CA ARG A 96 6.95 5.53 11.50
C ARG A 96 6.32 4.21 11.92
N GLY A 97 7.03 3.50 12.80
CA GLY A 97 6.51 2.33 13.49
C GLY A 97 6.08 2.70 14.90
N SER A 98 5.85 1.69 15.73
CA SER A 98 5.40 1.88 17.11
C SER A 98 6.40 2.65 17.98
N ASN A 99 7.69 2.52 17.68
CA ASN A 99 8.76 3.07 18.52
C ASN A 99 9.54 4.19 17.84
N GLY A 100 8.95 4.87 16.86
CA GLY A 100 9.57 5.97 16.15
C GLY A 100 9.76 5.69 14.67
N PRO A 101 10.68 6.39 14.00
CA PRO A 101 10.89 6.21 12.56
C PRO A 101 11.23 4.78 12.21
N ARG A 102 10.54 4.23 11.20
CA ARG A 102 10.74 2.85 10.76
C ARG A 102 10.38 2.73 9.29
N ARG A 103 11.36 2.48 8.45
CA ARG A 103 11.14 2.34 7.01
C ARG A 103 10.41 1.05 6.69
N PHE A 104 9.74 1.05 5.55
CA PHE A 104 9.15 -0.15 4.99
C PHE A 104 10.25 -1.20 4.82
N CYS A 105 9.98 -2.43 5.25
CA CYS A 105 10.98 -3.49 5.24
C CYS A 105 10.40 -4.77 4.63
N VAL A 106 11.19 -5.46 3.83
CA VAL A 106 10.83 -6.77 3.28
C VAL A 106 11.84 -7.78 3.78
N GLU A 107 11.38 -8.80 4.49
CA GLU A 107 12.23 -9.83 5.05
C GLU A 107 11.91 -11.18 4.44
N LYS A 108 12.96 -11.91 4.09
CA LYS A 108 12.82 -13.29 3.62
C LYS A 108 12.39 -14.17 4.79
N TRP A 109 11.27 -14.87 4.61
CA TRP A 109 10.72 -15.68 5.69
C TRP A 109 9.88 -16.82 5.13
N GLY A 110 9.92 -17.95 5.81
CA GLY A 110 8.96 -19.02 5.57
C GLY A 110 9.27 -19.85 4.34
N LYS A 111 8.29 -20.69 4.02
CA LYS A 111 8.35 -21.61 2.88
C LYS A 111 7.49 -21.10 1.75
N ILE A 112 7.75 -21.59 0.54
CA ILE A 112 7.00 -21.18 -0.66
C ILE A 112 5.51 -21.48 -0.58
N THR A 113 5.09 -22.34 0.35
CA THR A 113 3.67 -22.66 0.58
C THR A 113 2.98 -21.66 1.50
N ALA A 114 3.73 -20.82 2.19
CA ALA A 114 3.16 -19.87 3.14
C ALA A 114 2.67 -18.60 2.43
N LEU A 115 1.67 -17.94 3.03
CA LEU A 115 1.28 -16.61 2.61
C LEU A 115 2.23 -15.58 3.21
N PRO A 116 2.41 -14.42 2.56
CA PRO A 116 3.11 -13.31 3.21
C PRO A 116 2.39 -12.90 4.48
N ARG A 117 3.13 -12.39 5.44
CA ARG A 117 2.54 -11.85 6.66
C ARG A 117 3.16 -10.49 6.99
N ALA A 118 2.47 -9.72 7.80
CA ALA A 118 2.90 -8.37 8.13
C ALA A 118 3.13 -8.21 9.63
N HIS A 119 4.11 -7.37 9.96
CA HIS A 119 4.34 -6.90 11.32
C HIS A 119 4.19 -5.38 11.28
N THR A 120 2.96 -4.92 11.51
CA THR A 120 2.61 -3.51 11.33
C THR A 120 3.36 -2.56 12.27
N CYS A 121 3.74 -3.06 13.45
CA CYS A 121 4.53 -2.26 14.39
C CYS A 121 5.90 -1.90 13.84
N PHE A 122 6.40 -2.67 12.89
CA PHE A 122 7.74 -2.51 12.33
C PHE A 122 7.70 -2.16 10.84
N ASN A 123 6.53 -1.96 10.27
CA ASN A 123 6.35 -1.73 8.83
C ASN A 123 7.05 -2.81 8.00
N ARG A 124 6.98 -4.05 8.47
CA ARG A 124 7.71 -5.17 7.88
C ARG A 124 6.77 -6.17 7.22
N LEU A 125 7.12 -6.52 5.99
CA LEU A 125 6.49 -7.59 5.24
C LEU A 125 7.42 -8.80 5.25
N ASP A 126 6.93 -9.93 5.79
CA ASP A 126 7.62 -11.21 5.69
C ASP A 126 7.18 -11.86 4.38
N LEU A 127 8.10 -12.01 3.45
CA LEU A 127 7.81 -12.46 2.09
C LEU A 127 8.53 -13.79 1.82
N PRO A 128 7.78 -14.89 1.63
CA PRO A 128 8.40 -16.17 1.31
C PRO A 128 9.14 -16.13 -0.04
N PRO A 129 10.18 -16.96 -0.19
CA PRO A 129 10.98 -16.99 -1.41
C PRO A 129 10.30 -17.79 -2.52
N TYR A 130 9.19 -17.28 -3.02
CA TYR A 130 8.39 -17.96 -4.05
C TYR A 130 9.21 -18.32 -5.27
N SER A 131 8.78 -19.39 -5.96
CA SER A 131 9.53 -19.95 -7.09
C SER A 131 9.16 -19.33 -8.42
N SER A 132 8.08 -18.52 -8.48
CA SER A 132 7.67 -17.84 -9.71
C SER A 132 7.01 -16.51 -9.42
N PHE A 133 7.03 -15.63 -10.41
CA PHE A 133 6.34 -14.35 -10.34
C PHE A 133 4.83 -14.54 -10.17
N SER A 134 4.26 -15.48 -10.90
CA SER A 134 2.83 -15.79 -10.84
C SER A 134 2.40 -16.21 -9.43
N MET A 135 3.20 -17.07 -8.80
CA MET A 135 2.95 -17.53 -7.43
C MET A 135 3.02 -16.35 -6.45
N LEU A 136 4.03 -15.49 -6.60
CA LEU A 136 4.18 -14.32 -5.74
C LEU A 136 2.96 -13.40 -5.83
N CYS A 137 2.50 -13.11 -7.04
CA CYS A 137 1.33 -12.26 -7.26
C CYS A 137 0.09 -12.85 -6.60
N GLU A 138 -0.16 -14.13 -6.82
CA GLU A 138 -1.31 -14.82 -6.26
C GLU A 138 -1.29 -14.79 -4.74
N LYS A 139 -0.17 -15.16 -4.15
CA LYS A 139 -0.03 -15.22 -2.69
C LYS A 139 -0.12 -13.84 -2.06
N LEU A 140 0.49 -12.85 -2.68
CA LEU A 140 0.47 -11.49 -2.16
C LEU A 140 -0.93 -10.90 -2.19
N LEU A 141 -1.65 -11.05 -3.29
CA LEU A 141 -3.03 -10.58 -3.40
C LEU A 141 -3.96 -11.29 -2.42
N THR A 142 -3.79 -12.60 -2.27
CA THR A 142 -4.59 -13.38 -1.32
C THR A 142 -4.40 -12.86 0.10
N ALA A 143 -3.16 -12.64 0.50
CA ALA A 143 -2.86 -12.14 1.85
C ALA A 143 -3.46 -10.75 2.09
N VAL A 144 -3.31 -9.86 1.12
CA VAL A 144 -3.81 -8.48 1.23
C VAL A 144 -5.33 -8.45 1.28
N GLU A 145 -5.99 -9.24 0.46
CA GLU A 145 -7.45 -9.29 0.41
C GLU A 145 -8.06 -9.92 1.66
N GLU A 146 -7.47 -11.01 2.15
CA GLU A 146 -7.95 -11.64 3.38
C GLU A 146 -7.83 -10.71 4.58
N THR A 147 -6.73 -9.99 4.68
CA THR A 147 -6.53 -9.05 5.79
C THR A 147 -7.50 -7.89 5.72
N SER A 148 -7.84 -7.40 4.53
CA SER A 148 -8.85 -6.37 4.36
C SER A 148 -10.19 -6.81 4.91
N THR A 149 -10.56 -8.06 4.69
CA THR A 149 -11.82 -8.62 5.17
C THR A 149 -11.82 -8.71 6.70
N PHE A 150 -10.74 -9.20 7.28
CA PHE A 150 -10.63 -9.29 8.74
C PHE A 150 -10.49 -7.93 9.40
N GLY A 151 -9.86 -6.99 8.74
CA GLY A 151 -9.68 -5.64 9.28
C GLY A 151 -10.96 -4.85 9.44
N LEU A 152 -12.06 -5.30 8.85
CA LEU A 152 -13.38 -4.67 8.98
C LEU A 152 -14.13 -5.14 10.24
N GLU A 153 -13.65 -6.15 10.88
CA GLU A 153 -14.19 -6.64 12.13
C GLU A 153 -13.53 -5.92 13.31
#